data_89ec370e3bb13e00c76a68d6497d99ae
#
_entry.id   89ec370e3bb13e00c76a68d6497d99ae
#
_cell.length_a   1.000
_cell.length_b   1.000
_cell.length_c   1.000
_cell.angle_alpha   90.00
_cell.angle_beta   90.00
_cell.angle_gamma   90.00
#
_symmetry.space_group_name_H-M   'P 1'
#
loop_
_entity.id
_entity.type
_entity.pdbx_description
1 polymer ?
#
loop_
_entity_poly.entity_id
_entity_poly.type
_entity_poly.pdbx_seq_one_letter_code
_entity_poly.pdbx_strand_id
1 'polypeptide(L)'
;VPGPVQQVLNRACNDCHSTDTRWPWYSRVAPVSWMVTRDVQAGRKAMSIDAWSANNRRRTMGELMAACAVAQAGLMPPKAYTLIHREARLTAADVTTLCEWTAMETKTLSARVSTPPR
;
A
#
# COMPACT_ATOMS: atom_id res chain seq x y z
N VAL A 1 6.43 -9.88 6.18
CA VAL A 1 6.49 -9.42 4.78
C VAL A 1 7.89 -9.68 4.23
N PRO A 2 8.03 -10.37 3.08
CA PRO A 2 9.34 -10.62 2.49
C PRO A 2 10.08 -9.32 2.16
N GLY A 3 11.42 -9.34 2.26
CA GLY A 3 12.26 -8.16 2.04
C GLY A 3 12.01 -7.41 0.73
N PRO A 4 11.94 -8.09 -0.44
CA PRO A 4 11.66 -7.42 -1.72
C PRO A 4 10.30 -6.71 -1.74
N VAL A 5 9.28 -7.31 -1.15
CA VAL A 5 7.95 -6.69 -1.06
C VAL A 5 7.97 -5.50 -0.11
N GLN A 6 8.66 -5.63 1.03
CA GLN A 6 8.80 -4.53 1.98
C GLN A 6 9.47 -3.31 1.34
N GLN A 7 10.45 -3.52 0.47
CA GLN A 7 11.10 -2.44 -0.26
C GLN A 7 10.13 -1.71 -1.19
N VAL A 8 9.27 -2.45 -1.91
CA VAL A 8 8.24 -1.87 -2.77
C VAL A 8 7.26 -1.05 -1.95
N LEU A 9 6.76 -1.60 -0.84
CA LEU A 9 5.83 -0.92 0.05
C LEU A 9 6.44 0.35 0.63
N ASN A 10 7.70 0.30 1.06
CA ASN A 10 8.39 1.46 1.64
C ASN A 10 8.57 2.60 0.63
N ARG A 11 8.92 2.26 -0.62
CA ARG A 11 9.13 3.27 -1.67
C ARG A 11 7.84 3.88 -2.19
N ALA A 12 6.79 3.09 -2.32
CA ALA A 12 5.63 3.45 -3.14
C ALA A 12 4.32 3.60 -2.37
N CYS A 13 4.18 2.99 -1.20
CA CYS A 13 2.88 2.84 -0.54
C CYS A 13 2.84 3.42 0.88
N ASN A 14 3.88 3.19 1.67
CA ASN A 14 3.85 3.48 3.12
C ASN A 14 3.60 4.95 3.45
N ASP A 15 4.08 5.89 2.66
CA ASP A 15 3.94 7.32 2.98
C ASP A 15 2.47 7.75 3.09
N CYS A 16 1.58 7.15 2.29
CA CYS A 16 0.15 7.46 2.33
C CYS A 16 -0.69 6.41 3.06
N HIS A 17 -0.25 5.14 3.06
CA HIS A 17 -1.04 4.02 3.55
C HIS A 17 -0.55 3.43 4.88
N SER A 18 0.32 4.15 5.59
CA SER A 18 0.76 3.75 6.94
C SER A 18 0.94 4.96 7.83
N THR A 19 1.20 4.73 9.12
CA THR A 19 1.53 5.80 10.07
C THR A 19 2.99 6.24 9.95
N ASP A 20 3.79 5.53 9.15
CA ASP A 20 5.23 5.75 8.98
C ASP A 20 5.53 6.69 7.79
N THR A 21 4.82 7.80 7.72
CA THR A 21 4.96 8.77 6.64
C THR A 21 6.26 9.56 6.76
N ARG A 22 7.05 9.58 5.69
CA ARG A 22 8.22 10.44 5.58
C ARG A 22 7.77 11.80 5.04
N TRP A 23 7.53 12.75 5.94
CA TRP A 23 7.01 14.06 5.57
C TRP A 23 8.09 14.88 4.85
N PRO A 24 7.95 15.15 3.52
CA PRO A 24 8.92 15.95 2.79
C PRO A 24 8.82 17.43 3.19
N TRP A 25 9.86 18.21 2.86
CA TRP A 25 9.91 19.63 3.19
C TRP A 25 8.72 20.42 2.66
N TYR A 26 8.27 20.10 1.45
CA TYR A 26 7.13 20.78 0.80
C TYR A 26 5.79 20.50 1.50
N SER A 27 5.72 19.48 2.36
CA SER A 27 4.53 19.21 3.16
C SER A 27 4.23 20.28 4.19
N ARG A 28 5.17 21.21 4.41
CA ARG A 28 5.03 22.34 5.33
C ARG A 28 4.73 23.65 4.61
N VAL A 29 4.61 23.65 3.29
CA VAL A 29 4.39 24.83 2.45
C VAL A 29 2.96 24.79 1.90
N ALA A 30 2.12 25.76 2.31
CA ALA A 30 0.78 25.91 1.79
C ALA A 30 0.84 26.44 0.33
N PRO A 31 -0.06 26.03 -0.57
CA PRO A 31 -1.19 25.11 -0.38
C PRO A 31 -0.82 23.62 -0.51
N VAL A 32 0.42 23.31 -0.84
CA VAL A 32 0.89 21.93 -1.05
C VAL A 32 0.71 21.10 0.22
N SER A 33 0.99 21.71 1.41
CA SER A 33 0.80 21.03 2.70
C SER A 33 -0.63 20.51 2.90
N TRP A 34 -1.62 21.25 2.43
CA TRP A 34 -3.04 20.83 2.54
C TRP A 34 -3.34 19.64 1.65
N MET A 35 -2.79 19.64 0.42
CA MET A 35 -2.97 18.54 -0.52
C MET A 35 -2.30 17.26 -0.01
N VAL A 36 -1.08 17.36 0.48
CA VAL A 36 -0.32 16.21 1.02
C VAL A 36 -1.04 15.61 2.24
N THR A 37 -1.47 16.46 3.17
CA THR A 37 -2.20 16.00 4.37
C THR A 37 -3.49 15.29 3.98
N ARG A 38 -4.24 15.86 3.05
CA ARG A 38 -5.48 15.24 2.55
C ARG A 38 -5.21 13.90 1.90
N ASP A 39 -4.17 13.80 1.08
CA ASP A 39 -3.83 12.57 0.37
C ASP A 39 -3.39 11.46 1.34
N VAL A 40 -2.60 11.81 2.36
CA VAL A 40 -2.18 10.86 3.41
C VAL A 40 -3.39 10.38 4.21
N GLN A 41 -4.29 11.27 4.61
CA GLN A 41 -5.51 10.91 5.34
C GLN A 41 -6.41 10.00 4.50
N ALA A 42 -6.62 10.34 3.23
CA ALA A 42 -7.41 9.53 2.31
C ALA A 42 -6.77 8.17 2.08
N GLY A 43 -5.44 8.13 1.93
CA GLY A 43 -4.70 6.88 1.76
C GLY A 43 -4.85 5.95 2.96
N ARG A 44 -4.67 6.46 4.16
CA ARG A 44 -4.82 5.69 5.41
C ARG A 44 -6.25 5.18 5.58
N LYS A 45 -7.25 5.95 5.17
CA LYS A 45 -8.65 5.56 5.24
C LYS A 45 -8.99 4.45 4.24
N ALA A 46 -8.45 4.53 3.03
CA ALA A 46 -8.67 3.54 1.99
C ALA A 46 -7.97 2.21 2.29
N MET A 47 -6.72 2.30 2.77
CA MET A 47 -5.90 1.14 3.09
C MET A 47 -4.88 1.53 4.17
N SER A 48 -4.77 0.75 5.22
CA SER A 48 -3.74 0.94 6.23
C SER A 48 -2.90 -0.33 6.37
N ILE A 49 -1.65 -0.25 5.95
CA ILE A 49 -0.71 -1.37 6.01
C ILE A 49 -0.48 -1.80 7.47
N ASP A 50 -0.48 -0.84 8.40
CA ASP A 50 -0.30 -1.12 9.82
C ASP A 50 -1.43 -1.97 10.41
N ALA A 51 -2.61 -1.94 9.81
CA ALA A 51 -3.79 -2.69 10.27
C ALA A 51 -3.90 -4.09 9.65
N TRP A 52 -2.97 -4.48 8.77
CA TRP A 52 -2.97 -5.81 8.17
C TRP A 52 -2.63 -6.85 9.23
N SER A 53 -3.62 -7.64 9.59
CA SER A 53 -3.47 -8.66 10.62
C SER A 53 -4.43 -9.83 10.41
N ALA A 54 -4.13 -10.94 11.09
CA ALA A 54 -5.01 -12.11 11.07
C ALA A 54 -6.38 -11.85 11.70
N ASN A 55 -6.51 -10.83 12.54
CA ASN A 55 -7.79 -10.49 13.20
C ASN A 55 -8.78 -9.78 12.26
N ASN A 56 -8.26 -9.13 11.21
CA ASN A 56 -9.06 -8.42 10.21
C ASN A 56 -8.93 -9.07 8.83
N ARG A 57 -9.08 -10.39 8.77
CA ARG A 57 -8.76 -11.18 7.56
C ARG A 57 -9.51 -10.71 6.31
N ARG A 58 -10.83 -10.51 6.39
CA ARG A 58 -11.62 -10.09 5.23
C ARG A 58 -11.17 -8.75 4.70
N ARG A 59 -10.97 -7.79 5.61
CA ARG A 59 -10.51 -6.46 5.24
C ARG A 59 -9.10 -6.51 4.64
N THR A 60 -8.20 -7.23 5.28
CA THR A 60 -6.83 -7.41 4.81
C THR A 60 -6.79 -8.04 3.43
N MET A 61 -7.57 -9.10 3.20
CA MET A 61 -7.66 -9.74 1.89
C MET A 61 -8.16 -8.78 0.81
N GLY A 62 -9.21 -8.00 1.12
CA GLY A 62 -9.74 -7.00 0.18
C GLY A 62 -8.72 -5.93 -0.15
N GLU A 63 -8.00 -5.41 0.85
CA GLU A 63 -6.96 -4.41 0.65
C GLU A 63 -5.77 -4.95 -0.13
N LEU A 64 -5.34 -6.19 0.12
CA LEU A 64 -4.27 -6.84 -0.63
C LEU A 64 -4.63 -7.01 -2.10
N MET A 65 -5.83 -7.47 -2.39
CA MET A 65 -6.31 -7.62 -3.76
C MET A 65 -6.42 -6.27 -4.47
N ALA A 66 -6.93 -5.26 -3.77
CA ALA A 66 -7.05 -3.90 -4.31
C ALA A 66 -5.66 -3.30 -4.57
N ALA A 67 -4.70 -3.50 -3.69
CA ALA A 67 -3.34 -3.00 -3.86
C ALA A 67 -2.70 -3.53 -5.15
N CYS A 68 -2.84 -4.81 -5.43
CA CYS A 68 -2.35 -5.39 -6.69
C CYS A 68 -3.09 -4.79 -7.89
N ALA A 69 -4.42 -4.73 -7.85
CA ALA A 69 -5.23 -4.25 -8.96
C ALA A 69 -4.91 -2.79 -9.33
N VAL A 70 -4.80 -1.89 -8.34
CA VAL A 70 -4.51 -0.48 -8.61
C VAL A 70 -3.05 -0.27 -9.06
N ALA A 71 -2.12 -1.08 -8.57
CA ALA A 71 -0.74 -1.05 -9.04
C ALA A 71 -0.64 -1.50 -10.50
N GLN A 72 -1.34 -2.58 -10.87
CA GLN A 72 -1.40 -3.04 -12.27
C GLN A 72 -2.03 -2.01 -13.20
N ALA A 73 -3.06 -1.32 -12.73
CA ALA A 73 -3.75 -0.29 -13.52
C ALA A 73 -2.96 1.03 -13.62
N GLY A 74 -1.87 1.17 -12.87
CA GLY A 74 -1.07 2.38 -12.82
C GLY A 74 -1.76 3.55 -12.10
N LEU A 75 -2.75 3.24 -11.25
CA LEU A 75 -3.49 4.25 -10.49
C LEU A 75 -2.79 4.63 -9.18
N MET A 76 -1.97 3.74 -8.65
CA MET A 76 -1.17 3.95 -7.44
C MET A 76 0.27 3.54 -7.68
N PRO A 77 1.27 4.32 -7.24
CA PRO A 77 1.10 5.64 -6.60
C PRO A 77 0.52 6.69 -7.56
N PRO A 78 -0.11 7.77 -7.04
CA PRO A 78 -0.66 8.83 -7.90
C PRO A 78 0.43 9.46 -8.77
N LYS A 79 0.08 9.83 -10.01
CA LYS A 79 1.04 10.42 -10.96
C LYS A 79 1.69 11.70 -10.44
N ALA A 80 0.92 12.54 -9.75
CA ALA A 80 1.44 13.77 -9.15
C ALA A 80 2.53 13.45 -8.11
N TYR A 81 2.36 12.40 -7.33
CA TYR A 81 3.34 11.95 -6.35
C TYR A 81 4.61 11.43 -7.03
N THR A 82 4.49 10.60 -8.05
CA THR A 82 5.64 10.00 -8.75
C THR A 82 6.41 10.99 -9.63
N LEU A 83 5.81 12.12 -9.97
CA LEU A 83 6.54 13.20 -10.65
C LEU A 83 7.67 13.75 -9.78
N ILE A 84 7.40 13.89 -8.48
CA ILE A 84 8.36 14.42 -7.50
C ILE A 84 9.21 13.28 -6.90
N HIS A 85 8.56 12.16 -6.60
CA HIS A 85 9.19 10.97 -6.00
C HIS A 85 9.37 9.89 -7.07
N ARG A 86 10.44 10.01 -7.86
CA ARG A 86 10.71 9.05 -8.94
C ARG A 86 10.95 7.63 -8.44
N GLU A 87 11.51 7.50 -7.23
CA GLU A 87 11.74 6.22 -6.57
C GLU A 87 10.44 5.47 -6.25
N ALA A 88 9.33 6.18 -6.19
CA ALA A 88 8.02 5.58 -5.96
C ALA A 88 7.36 5.01 -7.22
N ARG A 89 7.95 5.24 -8.40
CA ARG A 89 7.45 4.66 -9.64
C ARG A 89 7.61 3.15 -9.60
N LEU A 90 6.54 2.45 -9.88
CA LEU A 90 6.54 0.99 -9.93
C LEU A 90 6.97 0.51 -11.31
N THR A 91 8.01 -0.33 -11.33
CA THR A 91 8.40 -1.07 -12.54
C THR A 91 7.50 -2.28 -12.72
N ALA A 92 7.54 -2.90 -13.90
CA ALA A 92 6.84 -4.17 -14.12
C ALA A 92 7.28 -5.24 -13.12
N ALA A 93 8.57 -5.29 -12.78
CA ALA A 93 9.09 -6.19 -11.78
C ALA A 93 8.53 -5.90 -10.38
N ASP A 94 8.40 -4.62 -10.01
CA ASP A 94 7.80 -4.23 -8.72
C ASP A 94 6.35 -4.70 -8.63
N VAL A 95 5.56 -4.51 -9.68
CA VAL A 95 4.17 -4.93 -9.74
C VAL A 95 4.06 -6.44 -9.64
N THR A 96 4.90 -7.18 -10.35
CA THR A 96 4.96 -8.65 -10.28
C THR A 96 5.28 -9.10 -8.85
N THR A 97 6.29 -8.52 -8.22
CA THR A 97 6.68 -8.84 -6.85
C THR A 97 5.53 -8.61 -5.87
N LEU A 98 4.88 -7.46 -5.96
CA LEU A 98 3.74 -7.12 -5.11
C LEU A 98 2.57 -8.08 -5.34
N CYS A 99 2.19 -8.31 -6.58
CA CYS A 99 1.02 -9.13 -6.93
C CYS A 99 1.21 -10.61 -6.60
N GLU A 100 2.38 -11.16 -6.79
CA GLU A 100 2.69 -12.53 -6.39
C GLU A 100 2.57 -12.70 -4.87
N TRP A 101 3.10 -11.74 -4.12
CA TRP A 101 2.99 -11.79 -2.66
C TRP A 101 1.56 -11.63 -2.19
N THR A 102 0.79 -10.68 -2.74
CA THR A 102 -0.61 -10.49 -2.34
C THR A 102 -1.46 -11.71 -2.66
N ALA A 103 -1.21 -12.39 -3.77
CA ALA A 103 -1.90 -13.63 -4.13
C ALA A 103 -1.59 -14.75 -3.11
N MET A 104 -0.34 -14.89 -2.71
CA MET A 104 0.07 -15.87 -1.70
C MET A 104 -0.54 -15.58 -0.34
N GLU A 105 -0.50 -14.33 0.10
CA GLU A 105 -1.08 -13.91 1.39
C GLU A 105 -2.60 -14.09 1.41
N THR A 106 -3.27 -13.73 0.33
CA THR A 106 -4.72 -13.91 0.20
C THR A 106 -5.08 -15.40 0.30
N LYS A 107 -4.31 -16.26 -0.35
CA LYS A 107 -4.51 -17.70 -0.28
C LYS A 107 -4.30 -18.24 1.14
N THR A 108 -3.26 -17.79 1.82
CA THR A 108 -2.95 -18.16 3.20
C THR A 108 -4.06 -17.74 4.15
N LEU A 109 -4.53 -16.50 4.03
CA LEU A 109 -5.61 -15.97 4.86
C LEU A 109 -6.94 -16.69 4.58
N SER A 110 -7.22 -17.01 3.33
CA SER A 110 -8.41 -17.76 2.94
C SER A 110 -8.40 -19.17 3.55
N ALA A 111 -7.26 -19.85 3.54
CA ALA A 111 -7.12 -21.17 4.15
C ALA A 111 -7.36 -21.10 5.67
N ARG A 112 -6.89 -20.06 6.36
CA ARG A 112 -7.13 -19.86 7.80
C ARG A 112 -8.61 -19.61 8.11
N VAL A 113 -9.32 -18.87 7.25
CA VAL A 113 -10.76 -18.62 7.41
C VAL A 113 -11.55 -19.92 7.26
N SER A 114 -11.12 -20.83 6.39
CA SER A 114 -11.78 -22.11 6.13
C SER A 114 -11.55 -23.14 7.24
N THR A 115 -10.58 -22.92 8.14
CA THR A 115 -10.31 -23.84 9.26
C THR A 115 -11.31 -23.57 10.39
N PRO A 116 -12.11 -24.58 10.82
CA PRO A 116 -13.05 -24.36 11.92
C PRO A 116 -12.30 -24.05 13.21
N PRO A 117 -12.85 -23.17 14.07
CA PRO A 117 -12.23 -22.91 15.37
C PRO A 117 -12.22 -24.18 16.21
N ARG A 118 -11.11 -24.40 16.86
CA ARG A 118 -10.96 -25.51 17.82
C ARG A 118 -11.61 -25.17 19.14
#